data_dfece65bc30793a6468605dcb5abb3ad
#
_entry.id   dfece65bc30793a6468605dcb5abb3ad
#
_cell.length_a   1.000
_cell.length_b   1.000
_cell.length_c   1.000
_cell.angle_alpha   90.00
_cell.angle_beta   90.00
_cell.angle_gamma   90.00
#
_symmetry.space_group_name_H-M   'P 1'
#
loop_
_entity.id
_entity.type
_entity.pdbx_description
1 polymer ?
#
loop_
_entity_poly.entity_id
_entity_poly.type
_entity_poly.pdbx_seq_one_letter_code
_entity_poly.pdbx_strand_id
1 'polypeptide(L)'
;MRAARVLREEGHEVALVEPDATKVRRLRSEGFEVVQGDGSDEEVLLSMDLESADGLAALSGDLMVNVVACMIAKAHGCRTVMRADGDYREYVVRKYSQDVDEVVYPERLGAIVAKNALLGGNIHAIADIAPTLQLVELTVTDHSPMHGYTLSELELPGSARVLAFGKADGRMELPEPDQSMETGDRLIVIADYDVLGDVRAIIVGEDAPVPSAATGGA
;
A
#
# COMPACT_ATOMS: atom_id res chain seq x y z
N MET A 1 9.43 3.07 -11.84
CA MET A 1 9.77 4.50 -12.08
C MET A 1 9.38 5.45 -10.93
N ARG A 2 8.17 5.37 -10.35
CA ARG A 2 7.81 6.26 -9.21
C ARG A 2 8.71 6.02 -8.01
N ALA A 3 8.94 4.77 -7.60
CA ALA A 3 9.84 4.44 -6.49
C ALA A 3 11.26 5.01 -6.69
N ALA A 4 11.83 4.87 -7.89
CA ALA A 4 13.15 5.42 -8.18
C ALA A 4 13.25 6.95 -8.02
N ARG A 5 12.18 7.69 -8.37
CA ARG A 5 12.15 9.14 -8.17
C ARG A 5 12.07 9.50 -6.68
N VAL A 6 11.20 8.82 -5.93
CA VAL A 6 11.08 9.04 -4.48
C VAL A 6 12.40 8.78 -3.77
N LEU A 7 13.04 7.64 -4.04
CA LEU A 7 14.35 7.31 -3.45
C LEU A 7 15.40 8.39 -3.77
N ARG A 8 15.45 8.87 -5.02
CA ARG A 8 16.36 9.93 -5.38
C ARG A 8 16.04 11.28 -4.72
N GLU A 9 14.75 11.62 -4.55
CA GLU A 9 14.29 12.81 -3.81
C GLU A 9 14.68 12.73 -2.33
N GLU A 10 14.75 11.52 -1.77
CA GLU A 10 15.21 11.25 -0.41
C GLU A 10 16.75 11.17 -0.28
N GLY A 11 17.47 11.35 -1.38
CA GLY A 11 18.93 11.44 -1.39
C GLY A 11 19.66 10.12 -1.62
N HIS A 12 18.95 9.05 -2.02
CA HIS A 12 19.57 7.77 -2.37
C HIS A 12 20.14 7.79 -3.80
N GLU A 13 21.26 7.11 -3.99
CA GLU A 13 21.77 6.79 -5.32
C GLU A 13 20.92 5.67 -5.93
N VAL A 14 20.46 5.88 -7.16
CA VAL A 14 19.54 4.96 -7.84
C VAL A 14 20.01 4.68 -9.24
N ALA A 15 20.31 3.43 -9.53
CA ALA A 15 20.63 2.92 -10.84
C ALA A 15 19.47 2.04 -11.37
N LEU A 16 19.27 2.00 -12.69
CA LEU A 16 18.13 1.34 -13.32
C LEU A 16 18.59 0.37 -14.41
N VAL A 17 17.90 -0.78 -14.50
CA VAL A 17 17.97 -1.68 -15.66
C VAL A 17 16.65 -1.62 -16.41
N GLU A 18 16.69 -1.40 -17.73
CA GLU A 18 15.51 -1.32 -18.60
C GLU A 18 15.84 -1.90 -19.97
N PRO A 19 15.10 -2.88 -20.49
CA PRO A 19 15.38 -3.46 -21.79
C PRO A 19 15.00 -2.57 -22.99
N ASP A 20 13.99 -1.70 -22.83
CA ASP A 20 13.50 -0.84 -23.90
C ASP A 20 14.43 0.36 -24.15
N ALA A 21 15.08 0.39 -25.32
CA ALA A 21 16.01 1.47 -25.69
C ALA A 21 15.38 2.88 -25.70
N THR A 22 14.07 3.00 -25.94
CA THR A 22 13.38 4.30 -25.93
C THR A 22 13.18 4.78 -24.50
N LYS A 23 12.80 3.87 -23.59
CA LYS A 23 12.71 4.20 -22.18
C LYS A 23 14.09 4.52 -21.59
N VAL A 24 15.13 3.77 -21.96
CA VAL A 24 16.52 4.04 -21.54
C VAL A 24 16.93 5.49 -21.91
N ARG A 25 16.71 5.90 -23.15
CA ARG A 25 17.05 7.28 -23.58
C ARG A 25 16.31 8.33 -22.76
N ARG A 26 15.00 8.12 -22.53
CA ARG A 26 14.20 9.03 -21.72
C ARG A 26 14.71 9.10 -20.28
N LEU A 27 14.98 7.96 -19.65
CA LEU A 27 15.43 7.90 -18.26
C LEU A 27 16.80 8.54 -18.06
N ARG A 28 17.70 8.36 -19.03
CA ARG A 28 18.99 9.07 -19.04
C ARG A 28 18.82 10.58 -19.18
N SER A 29 17.86 11.04 -19.99
CA SER A 29 17.56 12.49 -20.10
C SER A 29 16.92 13.07 -18.82
N GLU A 30 16.31 12.22 -17.97
CA GLU A 30 15.82 12.58 -16.64
C GLU A 30 16.92 12.53 -15.56
N GLY A 31 18.18 12.21 -15.94
CA GLY A 31 19.34 12.19 -15.06
C GLY A 31 19.49 10.91 -14.24
N PHE A 32 18.87 9.80 -14.64
CA PHE A 32 19.12 8.49 -14.02
C PHE A 32 20.33 7.80 -14.67
N GLU A 33 21.07 7.08 -13.85
CA GLU A 33 21.98 6.05 -14.32
C GLU A 33 21.17 4.86 -14.80
N VAL A 34 21.35 4.44 -16.07
CA VAL A 34 20.55 3.39 -16.68
C VAL A 34 21.41 2.49 -17.55
N VAL A 35 21.38 1.19 -17.27
CA VAL A 35 21.90 0.16 -18.16
C VAL A 35 20.76 -0.39 -19.00
N GLN A 36 20.99 -0.51 -20.31
CA GLN A 36 20.05 -1.21 -21.19
C GLN A 36 20.33 -2.70 -21.12
N GLY A 37 19.36 -3.47 -20.66
CA GLY A 37 19.50 -4.92 -20.57
C GLY A 37 18.30 -5.60 -19.95
N ASP A 38 18.36 -6.93 -19.88
CA ASP A 38 17.38 -7.75 -19.19
C ASP A 38 17.74 -7.82 -17.69
N GLY A 39 16.79 -7.52 -16.81
CA GLY A 39 16.98 -7.62 -15.36
C GLY A 39 17.15 -9.05 -14.84
N SER A 40 16.91 -10.07 -15.64
CA SER A 40 17.19 -11.48 -15.32
C SER A 40 18.59 -11.93 -15.76
N ASP A 41 19.38 -11.07 -16.37
CA ASP A 41 20.75 -11.33 -16.78
C ASP A 41 21.73 -10.88 -15.70
N GLU A 42 22.47 -11.83 -15.14
CA GLU A 42 23.43 -11.57 -14.07
C GLU A 42 24.56 -10.61 -14.51
N GLU A 43 25.07 -10.74 -15.73
CA GLU A 43 26.13 -9.85 -16.24
C GLU A 43 25.62 -8.39 -16.32
N VAL A 44 24.36 -8.20 -16.67
CA VAL A 44 23.72 -6.87 -16.72
C VAL A 44 23.62 -6.29 -15.30
N LEU A 45 23.18 -7.08 -14.32
CA LEU A 45 23.07 -6.63 -12.93
C LEU A 45 24.45 -6.34 -12.31
N LEU A 46 25.44 -7.19 -12.56
CA LEU A 46 26.81 -6.97 -12.09
C LEU A 46 27.43 -5.71 -12.70
N SER A 47 27.07 -5.35 -13.93
CA SER A 47 27.55 -4.09 -14.56
C SER A 47 27.06 -2.82 -13.86
N MET A 48 26.10 -2.93 -12.95
CA MET A 48 25.53 -1.86 -12.12
C MET A 48 26.13 -1.83 -10.70
N ASP A 49 27.28 -2.46 -10.49
CA ASP A 49 27.94 -2.58 -9.18
C ASP A 49 27.02 -3.17 -8.10
N LEU A 50 26.33 -4.25 -8.47
CA LEU A 50 25.37 -4.95 -7.60
C LEU A 50 25.99 -5.35 -6.24
N GLU A 51 27.27 -5.67 -6.22
CA GLU A 51 27.97 -6.09 -4.99
C GLU A 51 28.09 -4.96 -3.96
N SER A 52 28.04 -3.69 -4.38
CA SER A 52 28.06 -2.53 -3.49
C SER A 52 26.67 -1.99 -3.18
N ALA A 53 25.63 -2.51 -3.83
CA ALA A 53 24.26 -2.03 -3.67
C ALA A 53 23.65 -2.51 -2.34
N ASP A 54 23.00 -1.61 -1.61
CA ASP A 54 22.24 -1.94 -0.38
C ASP A 54 21.01 -2.81 -0.69
N GLY A 55 20.43 -2.69 -1.88
CA GLY A 55 19.27 -3.47 -2.27
C GLY A 55 18.88 -3.37 -3.72
N LEU A 56 18.08 -4.34 -4.17
CA LEU A 56 17.51 -4.43 -5.49
C LEU A 56 15.98 -4.51 -5.42
N ALA A 57 15.31 -3.66 -6.20
CA ALA A 57 13.86 -3.71 -6.38
C ALA A 57 13.49 -4.18 -7.79
N ALA A 58 13.02 -5.41 -7.92
CA ALA A 58 12.54 -6.00 -9.16
C ALA A 58 11.05 -5.70 -9.36
N LEU A 59 10.74 -4.66 -10.12
CA LEU A 59 9.41 -4.07 -10.26
C LEU A 59 8.87 -4.11 -11.71
N SER A 60 9.34 -5.05 -12.52
CA SER A 60 8.86 -5.25 -13.89
C SER A 60 7.43 -5.82 -13.92
N GLY A 61 6.82 -5.85 -15.10
CA GLY A 61 5.53 -6.54 -15.32
C GLY A 61 5.68 -8.06 -15.46
N ASP A 62 6.89 -8.59 -15.58
CA ASP A 62 7.16 -10.01 -15.72
C ASP A 62 7.62 -10.58 -14.37
N LEU A 63 6.80 -11.49 -13.81
CA LEU A 63 7.08 -12.13 -12.54
C LEU A 63 8.39 -12.93 -12.56
N MET A 64 8.68 -13.63 -13.65
CA MET A 64 9.88 -14.49 -13.73
C MET A 64 11.15 -13.65 -13.78
N VAL A 65 11.14 -12.54 -14.51
CA VAL A 65 12.24 -11.55 -14.48
C VAL A 65 12.45 -11.04 -13.07
N ASN A 66 11.37 -10.69 -12.36
CA ASN A 66 11.47 -10.20 -10.99
C ASN A 66 12.05 -11.26 -10.04
N VAL A 67 11.61 -12.50 -10.14
CA VAL A 67 12.12 -13.63 -9.32
C VAL A 67 13.62 -13.83 -9.56
N VAL A 68 14.04 -13.96 -10.83
CA VAL A 68 15.44 -14.22 -11.18
C VAL A 68 16.33 -13.05 -10.74
N ALA A 69 15.91 -11.80 -10.96
CA ALA A 69 16.65 -10.63 -10.50
C ALA A 69 16.85 -10.63 -8.98
N CYS A 70 15.81 -10.97 -8.21
CA CYS A 70 15.91 -11.06 -6.75
C CYS A 70 16.83 -12.21 -6.31
N MET A 71 16.78 -13.36 -6.96
CA MET A 71 17.67 -14.49 -6.65
C MET A 71 19.14 -14.12 -6.88
N ILE A 72 19.45 -13.48 -8.00
CA ILE A 72 20.80 -12.99 -8.30
C ILE A 72 21.24 -11.97 -7.22
N ALA A 73 20.42 -10.95 -6.97
CA ALA A 73 20.75 -9.93 -5.98
C ALA A 73 20.95 -10.50 -4.56
N LYS A 74 20.14 -11.48 -4.18
CA LYS A 74 20.27 -12.16 -2.89
C LYS A 74 21.58 -12.95 -2.78
N ALA A 75 22.01 -13.61 -3.86
CA ALA A 75 23.29 -14.32 -3.91
C ALA A 75 24.48 -13.35 -3.73
N HIS A 76 24.34 -12.08 -4.11
CA HIS A 76 25.32 -11.02 -3.91
C HIS A 76 25.12 -10.18 -2.63
N GLY A 77 24.22 -10.64 -1.73
CA GLY A 77 24.05 -10.04 -0.40
C GLY A 77 23.12 -8.83 -0.34
N CYS A 78 22.46 -8.44 -1.45
CA CYS A 78 21.52 -7.33 -1.48
C CYS A 78 20.21 -7.66 -0.78
N ARG A 79 19.61 -6.65 -0.14
CA ARG A 79 18.18 -6.71 0.22
C ARG A 79 17.32 -6.69 -1.04
N THR A 80 16.28 -7.52 -1.07
CA THR A 80 15.46 -7.70 -2.27
C THR A 80 14.00 -7.33 -2.05
N VAL A 81 13.43 -6.58 -3.00
CA VAL A 81 12.01 -6.25 -3.06
C VAL A 81 11.46 -6.68 -4.41
N MET A 82 10.40 -7.46 -4.43
CA MET A 82 9.80 -7.99 -5.64
C MET A 82 8.37 -7.52 -5.82
N ARG A 83 8.02 -7.07 -7.04
CA ARG A 83 6.62 -6.92 -7.44
C ARG A 83 6.05 -8.28 -7.84
N ALA A 84 4.87 -8.57 -7.29
CA ALA A 84 4.04 -9.68 -7.73
C ALA A 84 2.63 -9.20 -8.03
N ASP A 85 1.93 -9.86 -8.94
CA ASP A 85 0.51 -9.69 -9.15
C ASP A 85 -0.28 -10.38 -8.02
N GLY A 86 -1.45 -9.86 -7.67
CA GLY A 86 -2.27 -10.34 -6.55
C GLY A 86 -2.62 -11.82 -6.62
N ASP A 87 -2.81 -12.34 -7.82
CA ASP A 87 -3.18 -13.74 -8.07
C ASP A 87 -2.05 -14.75 -7.73
N TYR A 88 -0.82 -14.27 -7.63
CA TYR A 88 0.34 -15.11 -7.33
C TYR A 88 0.77 -15.08 -5.86
N ARG A 89 0.07 -14.34 -4.99
CA ARG A 89 0.51 -14.06 -3.62
C ARG A 89 0.90 -15.31 -2.82
N GLU A 90 0.03 -16.31 -2.73
CA GLU A 90 0.30 -17.53 -1.96
C GLU A 90 1.42 -18.37 -2.57
N TYR A 91 1.42 -18.49 -3.88
CA TYR A 91 2.42 -19.25 -4.60
C TYR A 91 3.81 -18.62 -4.49
N VAL A 92 3.89 -17.31 -4.72
CA VAL A 92 5.15 -16.55 -4.66
C VAL A 92 5.73 -16.56 -3.25
N VAL A 93 4.94 -16.23 -2.24
CA VAL A 93 5.40 -16.25 -0.85
C VAL A 93 5.86 -17.64 -0.43
N ARG A 94 5.11 -18.68 -0.75
CA ARG A 94 5.45 -20.06 -0.38
C ARG A 94 6.72 -20.56 -1.05
N LYS A 95 6.93 -20.22 -2.31
CA LYS A 95 8.00 -20.79 -3.13
C LYS A 95 9.30 -19.99 -3.13
N TYR A 96 9.19 -18.67 -3.01
CA TYR A 96 10.34 -17.76 -3.16
C TYR A 96 10.64 -16.93 -1.91
N SER A 97 9.99 -17.22 -0.79
CA SER A 97 10.20 -16.49 0.48
C SER A 97 11.62 -16.60 1.04
N GLN A 98 12.42 -17.55 0.56
CA GLN A 98 13.83 -17.67 0.96
C GLN A 98 14.74 -16.75 0.12
N ASP A 99 14.30 -16.38 -1.08
CA ASP A 99 15.09 -15.62 -2.06
C ASP A 99 14.64 -14.16 -2.19
N VAL A 100 13.58 -13.76 -1.49
CA VAL A 100 13.01 -12.41 -1.55
C VAL A 100 12.70 -11.92 -0.13
N ASP A 101 13.23 -10.75 0.24
CA ASP A 101 12.98 -10.20 1.58
C ASP A 101 11.58 -9.58 1.69
N GLU A 102 11.09 -8.91 0.63
CA GLU A 102 9.78 -8.25 0.61
C GLU A 102 9.06 -8.45 -0.73
N VAL A 103 7.75 -8.68 -0.68
CA VAL A 103 6.89 -8.74 -1.88
C VAL A 103 5.85 -7.63 -1.83
N VAL A 104 5.77 -6.83 -2.90
CA VAL A 104 4.81 -5.73 -3.03
C VAL A 104 3.76 -6.02 -4.10
N TYR A 105 2.53 -5.59 -3.85
CA TYR A 105 1.35 -5.79 -4.72
C TYR A 105 0.71 -4.45 -5.11
N PRO A 106 1.31 -3.69 -6.04
CA PRO A 106 0.86 -2.33 -6.38
C PRO A 106 -0.57 -2.28 -6.93
N GLU A 107 -0.97 -3.32 -7.66
CA GLU A 107 -2.30 -3.43 -8.27
C GLU A 107 -3.39 -3.50 -7.20
N ARG A 108 -3.14 -4.19 -6.10
CA ARG A 108 -4.08 -4.30 -4.99
C ARG A 108 -4.34 -2.94 -4.34
N LEU A 109 -3.30 -2.16 -4.10
CA LEU A 109 -3.44 -0.80 -3.58
C LEU A 109 -4.22 0.09 -4.55
N GLY A 110 -3.89 0.00 -5.84
CA GLY A 110 -4.60 0.73 -6.90
C GLY A 110 -6.09 0.34 -6.99
N ALA A 111 -6.41 -0.95 -6.85
CA ALA A 111 -7.78 -1.44 -6.87
C ALA A 111 -8.60 -0.94 -5.67
N ILE A 112 -8.02 -0.88 -4.48
CA ILE A 112 -8.67 -0.32 -3.29
C ILE A 112 -9.01 1.15 -3.52
N VAL A 113 -8.05 1.95 -3.99
CA VAL A 113 -8.26 3.38 -4.28
C VAL A 113 -9.33 3.57 -5.36
N ALA A 114 -9.25 2.80 -6.45
CA ALA A 114 -10.22 2.86 -7.54
C ALA A 114 -11.64 2.46 -7.07
N LYS A 115 -11.76 1.40 -6.26
CA LYS A 115 -13.02 0.99 -5.65
C LYS A 115 -13.60 2.11 -4.80
N ASN A 116 -12.81 2.71 -3.91
CA ASN A 116 -13.27 3.78 -3.05
C ASN A 116 -13.75 4.99 -3.87
N ALA A 117 -13.00 5.38 -4.89
CA ALA A 117 -13.37 6.48 -5.79
C ALA A 117 -14.63 6.21 -6.60
N LEU A 118 -14.84 4.96 -7.05
CA LEU A 118 -15.99 4.56 -7.85
C LEU A 118 -17.29 4.47 -7.03
N LEU A 119 -17.18 3.86 -5.85
CA LEU A 119 -18.36 3.62 -5.01
C LEU A 119 -18.74 4.86 -4.21
N GLY A 120 -17.79 5.77 -3.96
CA GLY A 120 -17.99 6.87 -3.04
C GLY A 120 -18.33 6.38 -1.63
N GLY A 121 -18.96 7.25 -0.85
CA GLY A 121 -19.46 6.87 0.49
C GLY A 121 -18.57 7.35 1.63
N ASN A 122 -19.00 6.98 2.82
CA ASN A 122 -18.43 7.47 4.09
C ASN A 122 -17.37 6.54 4.67
N ILE A 123 -16.92 5.55 3.88
CA ILE A 123 -15.85 4.61 4.26
C ILE A 123 -14.87 4.43 3.13
N HIS A 124 -13.62 4.74 3.41
CA HIS A 124 -12.53 4.55 2.47
C HIS A 124 -11.47 3.63 3.08
N ALA A 125 -11.30 2.43 2.52
CA ALA A 125 -10.16 1.59 2.87
C ALA A 125 -8.87 2.29 2.43
N ILE A 126 -7.92 2.46 3.35
CA ILE A 126 -6.62 3.09 3.07
C ILE A 126 -5.59 2.01 2.76
N ALA A 127 -5.48 1.01 3.63
CA ALA A 127 -4.51 -0.07 3.48
C ALA A 127 -4.93 -1.33 4.26
N ASP A 128 -4.49 -2.49 3.78
CA ASP A 128 -4.45 -3.71 4.56
C ASP A 128 -3.08 -3.76 5.27
N ILE A 129 -3.08 -3.68 6.58
CA ILE A 129 -1.86 -3.68 7.40
C ILE A 129 -1.38 -5.11 7.67
N ALA A 130 -2.32 -6.03 7.83
CA ALA A 130 -2.07 -7.45 8.04
C ALA A 130 -3.21 -8.27 7.41
N PRO A 131 -3.13 -9.62 7.34
CA PRO A 131 -4.17 -10.45 6.75
C PRO A 131 -5.58 -10.23 7.31
N THR A 132 -5.68 -9.86 8.58
CA THR A 132 -6.96 -9.63 9.28
C THR A 132 -7.18 -8.16 9.65
N LEU A 133 -6.19 -7.27 9.46
CA LEU A 133 -6.19 -5.91 9.99
C LEU A 133 -6.19 -4.87 8.88
N GLN A 134 -7.18 -3.99 8.89
CA GLN A 134 -7.34 -2.93 7.88
C GLN A 134 -7.30 -1.54 8.49
N LEU A 135 -6.73 -0.60 7.75
CA LEU A 135 -6.80 0.83 8.02
C LEU A 135 -7.89 1.44 7.14
N VAL A 136 -8.86 2.10 7.77
CA VAL A 136 -9.99 2.74 7.08
C VAL A 136 -10.15 4.19 7.51
N GLU A 137 -10.57 5.05 6.58
CA GLU A 137 -11.12 6.36 6.87
C GLU A 137 -12.64 6.25 6.90
N LEU A 138 -13.25 6.79 7.94
CA LEU A 138 -14.68 6.84 8.16
C LEU A 138 -15.10 8.30 8.30
N THR A 139 -16.22 8.67 7.66
CA THR A 139 -16.81 10.00 7.77
C THR A 139 -18.04 9.95 8.68
N VAL A 140 -18.10 10.82 9.67
CA VAL A 140 -19.26 11.00 10.54
C VAL A 140 -20.40 11.58 9.69
N THR A 141 -21.56 10.93 9.72
CA THR A 141 -22.75 11.39 9.01
C THR A 141 -23.75 12.05 9.98
N ASP A 142 -24.81 12.63 9.44
CA ASP A 142 -25.95 13.13 10.21
C ASP A 142 -26.76 12.00 10.88
N HIS A 143 -26.57 10.74 10.42
CA HIS A 143 -27.18 9.55 11.01
C HIS A 143 -26.23 8.82 11.99
N SER A 144 -25.04 9.36 12.23
CA SER A 144 -24.08 8.78 13.17
C SER A 144 -24.62 8.77 14.59
N PRO A 145 -24.64 7.63 15.30
CA PRO A 145 -24.92 7.60 16.73
C PRO A 145 -23.97 8.45 17.56
N MET A 146 -22.78 8.74 17.04
CA MET A 146 -21.76 9.51 17.74
C MET A 146 -21.76 11.01 17.40
N HIS A 147 -22.73 11.47 16.58
CA HIS A 147 -22.86 12.89 16.29
C HIS A 147 -23.10 13.73 17.56
N GLY A 148 -22.24 14.70 17.81
CA GLY A 148 -22.27 15.57 19.00
C GLY A 148 -21.58 15.01 20.25
N TYR A 149 -21.12 13.75 20.22
CA TYR A 149 -20.32 13.15 21.29
C TYR A 149 -18.83 13.40 21.10
N THR A 150 -18.07 13.27 22.19
CA THR A 150 -16.60 13.37 22.14
C THR A 150 -15.93 12.04 21.83
N LEU A 151 -14.65 12.08 21.43
CA LEU A 151 -13.87 10.86 21.22
C LEU A 151 -13.71 10.02 22.49
N SER A 152 -13.75 10.63 23.67
CA SER A 152 -13.71 9.91 24.96
C SER A 152 -14.96 9.07 25.25
N GLU A 153 -16.06 9.42 24.61
CA GLU A 153 -17.35 8.68 24.72
C GLU A 153 -17.50 7.61 23.63
N LEU A 154 -16.55 7.56 22.68
CA LEU A 154 -16.57 6.59 21.60
C LEU A 154 -16.12 5.20 22.10
N GLU A 155 -17.06 4.28 22.19
CA GLU A 155 -16.80 2.88 22.53
C GLU A 155 -16.68 2.04 21.26
N LEU A 156 -15.44 1.65 20.91
CA LEU A 156 -15.17 0.74 19.80
C LEU A 156 -14.91 -0.70 20.28
N PRO A 157 -15.15 -1.72 19.42
CA PRO A 157 -14.73 -3.09 19.69
C PRO A 157 -13.25 -3.17 20.08
N GLY A 158 -12.89 -4.13 20.93
CA GLY A 158 -11.56 -4.25 21.50
C GLY A 158 -10.42 -4.41 20.48
N SER A 159 -10.73 -4.86 19.26
CA SER A 159 -9.83 -5.00 18.13
C SER A 159 -9.87 -3.78 17.15
N ALA A 160 -10.44 -2.65 17.57
CA ALA A 160 -10.44 -1.41 16.81
C ALA A 160 -9.85 -0.24 17.61
N ARG A 161 -9.18 0.70 16.92
CA ARG A 161 -8.60 1.92 17.53
C ARG A 161 -8.66 3.08 16.57
N VAL A 162 -8.99 4.28 17.08
CA VAL A 162 -8.83 5.54 16.35
C VAL A 162 -7.36 5.92 16.36
N LEU A 163 -6.82 6.17 15.18
CA LEU A 163 -5.42 6.59 14.99
C LEU A 163 -5.29 8.08 14.66
N ALA A 164 -6.29 8.66 13.99
CA ALA A 164 -6.32 10.09 13.69
C ALA A 164 -7.76 10.59 13.60
N PHE A 165 -7.93 11.87 13.85
CA PHE A 165 -9.19 12.59 13.75
C PHE A 165 -8.98 13.88 12.96
N GLY A 166 -9.96 14.27 12.16
CA GLY A 166 -9.93 15.53 11.41
C GLY A 166 -11.32 16.11 11.26
N LYS A 167 -11.43 17.42 11.47
CA LYS A 167 -12.65 18.16 11.14
C LYS A 167 -12.94 18.11 9.64
N ALA A 168 -14.18 18.31 9.23
CA ALA A 168 -14.65 18.21 7.85
C ALA A 168 -13.73 18.90 6.84
N ASP A 169 -13.30 20.12 7.11
CA ASP A 169 -12.41 20.92 6.27
C ASP A 169 -10.97 21.03 6.86
N GLY A 170 -10.68 20.23 7.90
CA GLY A 170 -9.42 20.30 8.66
C GLY A 170 -8.38 19.28 8.18
N ARG A 171 -7.19 19.40 8.77
CA ARG A 171 -6.13 18.38 8.65
C ARG A 171 -6.44 17.21 9.58
N MET A 172 -5.87 16.05 9.24
CA MET A 172 -5.86 14.90 10.15
C MET A 172 -4.80 15.14 11.23
N GLU A 173 -5.18 14.95 12.49
CA GLU A 173 -4.33 15.13 13.67
C GLU A 173 -4.43 13.91 14.57
N LEU A 174 -3.57 13.82 15.59
CA LEU A 174 -3.71 12.77 16.58
C LEU A 174 -5.00 12.99 17.39
N PRO A 175 -5.75 11.93 17.74
CA PRO A 175 -7.03 12.07 18.39
C PRO A 175 -6.86 12.58 19.84
N GLU A 176 -7.61 13.62 20.21
CA GLU A 176 -7.68 14.13 21.58
C GLU A 176 -9.05 13.77 22.20
N PRO A 177 -9.10 13.36 23.47
CA PRO A 177 -10.31 12.81 24.09
C PRO A 177 -11.52 13.74 24.11
N ASP A 178 -11.31 15.05 24.15
CA ASP A 178 -12.34 16.09 24.23
C ASP A 178 -12.82 16.62 22.87
N GLN A 179 -12.26 16.09 21.77
CA GLN A 179 -12.72 16.46 20.43
C GLN A 179 -14.13 15.91 20.17
N SER A 180 -15.09 16.79 19.87
CA SER A 180 -16.46 16.45 19.51
C SER A 180 -16.55 16.02 18.04
N MET A 181 -17.41 15.04 17.77
CA MET A 181 -17.66 14.52 16.42
C MET A 181 -18.90 15.18 15.81
N GLU A 182 -18.71 15.82 14.66
CA GLU A 182 -19.76 16.51 13.89
C GLU A 182 -19.86 15.90 12.48
N THR A 183 -20.99 16.12 11.82
CA THR A 183 -21.18 15.68 10.44
C THR A 183 -20.10 16.20 9.51
N GLY A 184 -19.48 15.29 8.75
CA GLY A 184 -18.37 15.58 7.85
C GLY A 184 -16.99 15.39 8.46
N ASP A 185 -16.89 15.24 9.79
CA ASP A 185 -15.63 14.91 10.46
C ASP A 185 -15.14 13.52 10.05
N ARG A 186 -13.83 13.31 10.05
CA ARG A 186 -13.20 12.09 9.56
C ARG A 186 -12.36 11.43 10.64
N LEU A 187 -12.47 10.10 10.72
CA LEU A 187 -11.68 9.28 11.62
C LEU A 187 -10.86 8.28 10.80
N ILE A 188 -9.57 8.14 11.11
CA ILE A 188 -8.77 7.01 10.65
C ILE A 188 -8.78 5.97 11.77
N VAL A 189 -9.29 4.79 11.43
CA VAL A 189 -9.43 3.67 12.36
C VAL A 189 -8.67 2.47 11.82
N ILE A 190 -7.93 1.81 12.71
CA ILE A 190 -7.39 0.49 12.47
C ILE A 190 -8.30 -0.53 13.14
N ALA A 191 -8.72 -1.56 12.41
CA ALA A 191 -9.63 -2.58 12.94
C ALA A 191 -9.45 -3.93 12.24
N ASP A 192 -9.75 -5.02 12.95
CA ASP A 192 -9.92 -6.32 12.34
C ASP A 192 -11.13 -6.34 11.39
N TYR A 193 -11.05 -7.12 10.31
CA TYR A 193 -12.13 -7.22 9.31
C TYR A 193 -13.48 -7.61 9.95
N ASP A 194 -13.44 -8.49 10.95
CA ASP A 194 -14.63 -9.04 11.59
C ASP A 194 -15.46 -7.98 12.32
N VAL A 195 -14.83 -6.89 12.79
CA VAL A 195 -15.49 -5.82 13.55
C VAL A 195 -15.69 -4.54 12.74
N LEU A 196 -15.25 -4.48 11.48
CA LEU A 196 -15.41 -3.28 10.64
C LEU A 196 -16.88 -2.89 10.43
N GLY A 197 -17.79 -3.87 10.40
CA GLY A 197 -19.23 -3.62 10.32
C GLY A 197 -19.76 -2.87 11.53
N ASP A 198 -19.36 -3.28 12.73
CA ASP A 198 -19.75 -2.66 13.99
C ASP A 198 -19.14 -1.26 14.12
N VAL A 199 -17.83 -1.13 13.79
CA VAL A 199 -17.14 0.17 13.78
C VAL A 199 -17.84 1.18 12.85
N ARG A 200 -18.27 0.71 11.67
CA ARG A 200 -19.03 1.51 10.74
C ARG A 200 -20.39 1.93 11.32
N ALA A 201 -21.16 1.00 11.87
CA ALA A 201 -22.47 1.30 12.46
C ALA A 201 -22.36 2.35 13.57
N ILE A 202 -21.29 2.31 14.37
CA ILE A 202 -21.02 3.24 15.46
C ILE A 202 -20.66 4.64 14.94
N ILE A 203 -19.75 4.73 13.95
CA ILE A 203 -19.19 6.02 13.50
C ILE A 203 -20.02 6.65 12.37
N VAL A 204 -20.51 5.85 11.44
CA VAL A 204 -21.20 6.34 10.23
C VAL A 204 -22.73 6.27 10.38
N GLY A 205 -23.25 5.20 11.04
CA GLY A 205 -24.66 4.89 11.17
C GLY A 205 -25.11 3.73 10.28
N GLU A 206 -26.29 3.16 10.55
CA GLU A 206 -26.76 1.93 9.92
C GLU A 206 -27.24 2.07 8.47
N ASP A 207 -27.69 3.25 8.05
CA ASP A 207 -28.32 3.46 6.72
C ASP A 207 -27.32 3.70 5.56
N ALA A 208 -26.02 3.66 5.79
CA ALA A 208 -25.08 3.80 4.70
C ALA A 208 -24.89 2.46 3.95
N PRO A 209 -24.98 2.40 2.60
CA PRO A 209 -24.88 1.16 1.84
C PRO A 209 -23.58 0.45 2.12
N VAL A 210 -23.65 -0.83 2.54
CA VAL A 210 -22.47 -1.70 2.69
C VAL A 210 -21.90 -1.95 1.32
N PRO A 211 -20.62 -1.66 1.03
CA PRO A 211 -20.00 -2.19 -0.17
C PRO A 211 -20.03 -3.71 -0.05
N SER A 212 -20.85 -4.35 -0.89
CA SER A 212 -20.95 -5.80 -0.98
C SER A 212 -19.55 -6.37 -1.17
N ALA A 213 -19.09 -7.16 -0.20
CA ALA A 213 -17.94 -8.00 -0.42
C ALA A 213 -18.25 -8.88 -1.63
N ALA A 214 -17.53 -8.67 -2.72
CA ALA A 214 -17.59 -9.58 -3.84
C ALA A 214 -17.09 -10.93 -3.32
N THR A 215 -18.04 -11.83 -3.03
CA THR A 215 -17.77 -13.25 -2.85
C THR A 215 -17.17 -13.73 -4.16
N GLY A 216 -15.85 -13.82 -4.21
CA GLY A 216 -15.12 -14.50 -5.26
C GLY A 216 -15.50 -15.96 -5.21
N GLY A 217 -16.44 -16.32 -6.06
CA GLY A 217 -16.81 -17.71 -6.31
C GLY A 217 -16.10 -18.22 -7.54
N ALA A 218 -15.45 -19.38 -7.36
CA ALA A 218 -14.96 -20.37 -8.31
C ALA A 218 -13.84 -19.97 -9.25
#